data_7f54bd32eaffd6badcacc2fc9394c47d
#
_entry.id   7f54bd32eaffd6badcacc2fc9394c47d
#
_cell.length_a   1.000
_cell.length_b   1.000
_cell.length_c   1.000
_cell.angle_alpha   90.00
_cell.angle_beta   90.00
_cell.angle_gamma   90.00
#
_symmetry.space_group_name_H-M   'P 1'
#
loop_
_entity.id
_entity.type
_entity.pdbx_description
1 polymer ?
#
loop_
_entity_poly.entity_id
_entity_poly.type
_entity_poly.pdbx_seq_one_letter_code
_entity_poly.pdbx_strand_id
1 'polypeptide(L)'
;RGVRGWHHITRFLALGFGVVALEAEPFREDWKVQPAQAAFRQRYLDALAVAKAALALPWVDTGRVYTFGEGFGGGLTLLAASLCPAVSRCAALNPLPGDFAGLGLPGYDELDAANFAPLCRAEVLLGTCLMDEYVPPKGQAAIYNRLTCPKQWKLYPKYVHERVNFFENQMLCFFKDGIPEA
;
A
#
# COMPACT_ATOMS: atom_id res chain seq x y z
N ARG A 1 -17.23 14.10 2.41
CA ARG A 1 -17.18 12.72 1.86
C ARG A 1 -16.55 11.86 2.94
N GLY A 2 -17.24 10.81 3.42
CA GLY A 2 -16.75 9.96 4.50
C GLY A 2 -15.53 9.13 4.05
N VAL A 3 -14.77 8.64 5.03
CA VAL A 3 -13.61 7.76 4.83
C VAL A 3 -14.03 6.54 4.03
N ARG A 4 -13.50 6.37 2.83
CA ARG A 4 -13.82 5.23 1.94
C ARG A 4 -13.46 3.86 2.55
N GLY A 5 -12.53 3.84 3.49
CA GLY A 5 -12.04 2.64 4.19
C GLY A 5 -12.81 2.25 5.46
N TRP A 6 -13.97 2.83 5.73
CA TRP A 6 -14.69 2.58 6.98
C TRP A 6 -14.95 1.11 7.27
N HIS A 7 -15.27 0.32 6.25
CA HIS A 7 -15.48 -1.12 6.38
C HIS A 7 -14.19 -1.89 6.76
N HIS A 8 -13.02 -1.45 6.32
CA HIS A 8 -11.74 -2.03 6.76
C HIS A 8 -11.48 -1.70 8.22
N ILE A 9 -11.70 -0.43 8.62
CA ILE A 9 -11.50 0.04 9.99
C ILE A 9 -12.34 -0.80 10.96
N THR A 10 -13.62 -0.99 10.68
CA THR A 10 -14.52 -1.78 11.55
C THR A 10 -14.08 -3.24 11.65
N ARG A 11 -13.60 -3.85 10.58
CA ARG A 11 -13.09 -5.23 10.59
C ARG A 11 -11.82 -5.36 11.43
N PHE A 12 -10.88 -4.42 11.30
CA PHE A 12 -9.66 -4.41 12.10
C PHE A 12 -9.96 -4.22 13.59
N LEU A 13 -10.84 -3.27 13.95
CA LEU A 13 -11.27 -3.05 15.32
C LEU A 13 -11.94 -4.29 15.92
N ALA A 14 -12.80 -4.97 15.13
CA ALA A 14 -13.45 -6.22 15.57
C ALA A 14 -12.45 -7.37 15.83
N LEU A 15 -11.29 -7.33 15.21
CA LEU A 15 -10.19 -8.28 15.43
C LEU A 15 -9.21 -7.84 16.52
N GLY A 16 -9.49 -6.74 17.22
CA GLY A 16 -8.67 -6.22 18.33
C GLY A 16 -7.47 -5.38 17.89
N PHE A 17 -7.39 -4.95 16.63
CA PHE A 17 -6.37 -4.01 16.19
C PHE A 17 -6.72 -2.58 16.58
N GLY A 18 -5.72 -1.80 17.02
CA GLY A 18 -5.80 -0.34 16.97
C GLY A 18 -5.62 0.13 15.50
N VAL A 19 -6.38 1.15 15.10
CA VAL A 19 -6.34 1.63 13.70
C VAL A 19 -6.05 3.13 13.69
N VAL A 20 -5.06 3.51 12.89
CA VAL A 20 -4.79 4.89 12.50
C VAL A 20 -5.00 4.99 11.00
N ALA A 21 -5.93 5.84 10.56
CA ALA A 21 -6.24 6.01 9.15
C ALA A 21 -5.72 7.34 8.64
N LEU A 22 -4.98 7.30 7.52
CA LEU A 22 -4.63 8.49 6.74
C LEU A 22 -5.67 8.68 5.65
N GLU A 23 -6.44 9.77 5.74
CA GLU A 23 -7.31 10.19 4.66
C GLU A 23 -6.49 11.02 3.66
N ALA A 24 -6.04 10.35 2.61
CA ALA A 24 -5.44 11.06 1.48
C ALA A 24 -6.55 11.57 0.57
N GLU A 25 -6.52 12.86 0.22
CA GLU A 25 -7.44 13.38 -0.80
C GLU A 25 -7.30 12.56 -2.09
N PRO A 26 -8.40 12.12 -2.70
CA PRO A 26 -8.35 11.41 -3.96
C PRO A 26 -7.64 12.28 -5.00
N PHE A 27 -6.86 11.66 -5.87
CA PHE A 27 -6.40 12.35 -7.07
C PHE A 27 -7.62 12.81 -7.86
N ARG A 28 -7.55 14.03 -8.35
CA ARG A 28 -8.54 14.54 -9.30
C ARG A 28 -8.40 13.72 -10.58
N GLU A 29 -9.46 13.65 -11.37
CA GLU A 29 -9.44 12.91 -12.65
C GLU A 29 -8.37 13.41 -13.62
N ASP A 30 -7.89 14.64 -13.40
CA ASP A 30 -6.84 15.31 -14.17
C ASP A 30 -5.41 15.03 -13.66
N TRP A 31 -5.21 14.15 -12.69
CA TRP A 31 -3.89 13.88 -12.11
C TRP A 31 -2.82 13.43 -13.13
N LYS A 32 -3.25 12.76 -14.21
CA LYS A 32 -2.36 12.37 -15.33
C LYS A 32 -1.91 13.57 -16.15
N VAL A 33 -2.64 14.68 -16.12
CA VAL A 33 -2.39 15.85 -16.95
C VAL A 33 -1.51 16.89 -16.25
N GLN A 34 -1.64 17.03 -14.93
CA GLN A 34 -0.84 17.95 -14.12
C GLN A 34 -0.63 17.43 -12.68
N PRO A 35 0.12 16.38 -12.48
CA PRO A 35 0.54 16.02 -11.14
C PRO A 35 1.65 16.97 -10.72
N ALA A 36 1.41 17.80 -9.75
CA ALA A 36 2.49 18.50 -9.09
C ALA A 36 3.33 17.47 -8.32
N GLN A 37 4.57 17.22 -8.72
CA GLN A 37 5.53 16.34 -7.99
C GLN A 37 5.54 16.66 -6.49
N ALA A 38 5.43 17.96 -6.14
CA ALA A 38 5.33 18.41 -4.77
C ALA A 38 4.14 17.79 -4.02
N ALA A 39 2.98 17.62 -4.66
CA ALA A 39 1.80 17.04 -4.03
C ALA A 39 1.98 15.54 -3.77
N PHE A 40 2.61 14.80 -4.68
CA PHE A 40 2.96 13.39 -4.45
C PHE A 40 3.97 13.25 -3.32
N ARG A 41 5.03 14.04 -3.35
CA ARG A 41 6.06 14.04 -2.29
C ARG A 41 5.45 14.37 -0.93
N GLN A 42 4.55 15.36 -0.86
CA GLN A 42 3.88 15.72 0.38
C GLN A 42 3.07 14.53 0.94
N ARG A 43 2.32 13.81 0.11
CA ARG A 43 1.55 12.64 0.56
C ARG A 43 2.45 11.50 1.07
N TYR A 44 3.63 11.34 0.49
CA TYR A 44 4.63 10.39 0.97
C TYR A 44 5.15 10.80 2.35
N LEU A 45 5.44 12.08 2.54
CA LEU A 45 5.84 12.62 3.85
C LEU A 45 4.73 12.48 4.89
N ASP A 46 3.49 12.73 4.50
CA ASP A 46 2.32 12.56 5.37
C ASP A 46 2.16 11.10 5.81
N ALA A 47 2.32 10.13 4.91
CA ALA A 47 2.25 8.72 5.24
C ALA A 47 3.34 8.31 6.24
N LEU A 48 4.57 8.80 6.06
CA LEU A 48 5.68 8.56 6.99
C LEU A 48 5.45 9.26 8.34
N ALA A 49 4.91 10.47 8.32
CA ALA A 49 4.58 11.20 9.55
C ALA A 49 3.51 10.48 10.36
N VAL A 50 2.46 9.98 9.69
CA VAL A 50 1.40 9.17 10.33
C VAL A 50 1.96 7.88 10.90
N ALA A 51 2.81 7.16 10.17
CA ALA A 51 3.45 5.95 10.69
C ALA A 51 4.29 6.23 11.93
N LYS A 52 5.09 7.31 11.93
CA LYS A 52 5.88 7.73 13.09
C LYS A 52 5.01 8.16 14.26
N ALA A 53 3.94 8.92 14.00
CA ALA A 53 3.00 9.34 15.04
C ALA A 53 2.27 8.14 15.67
N ALA A 54 1.88 7.15 14.87
CA ALA A 54 1.28 5.92 15.38
C ALA A 54 2.23 5.16 16.31
N LEU A 55 3.51 5.04 15.96
CA LEU A 55 4.54 4.41 16.78
C LEU A 55 4.81 5.14 18.12
N ALA A 56 4.53 6.42 18.19
CA ALA A 56 4.70 7.22 19.40
C ALA A 56 3.53 7.08 20.37
N LEU A 57 2.44 6.43 20.00
CA LEU A 57 1.29 6.23 20.87
C LEU A 57 1.62 5.20 21.97
N PRO A 58 1.32 5.49 23.24
CA PRO A 58 1.77 4.68 24.37
C PRO A 58 1.14 3.27 24.45
N TRP A 59 0.08 3.02 23.70
CA TRP A 59 -0.63 1.76 23.63
C TRP A 59 -0.26 0.90 22.41
N VAL A 60 0.64 1.39 21.56
CA VAL A 60 1.06 0.65 20.35
C VAL A 60 2.14 -0.35 20.70
N ASP A 61 1.91 -1.61 20.33
CA ASP A 61 2.93 -2.63 20.29
C ASP A 61 3.81 -2.43 19.06
N THR A 62 5.00 -1.87 19.24
CA THR A 62 5.93 -1.56 18.15
C THR A 62 6.48 -2.80 17.43
N GLY A 63 6.31 -3.99 17.97
CA GLY A 63 6.63 -5.26 17.31
C GLY A 63 5.52 -5.76 16.35
N ARG A 64 4.32 -5.15 16.43
CA ARG A 64 3.15 -5.56 15.65
C ARG A 64 2.50 -4.38 14.94
N VAL A 65 3.29 -3.67 14.15
CA VAL A 65 2.83 -2.54 13.34
C VAL A 65 2.67 -2.99 11.90
N TYR A 66 1.46 -2.83 11.38
CA TYR A 66 1.08 -3.27 10.04
C TYR A 66 0.54 -2.12 9.22
N THR A 67 0.72 -2.18 7.91
CA THR A 67 0.20 -1.16 7.00
C THR A 67 -0.66 -1.80 5.91
N PHE A 68 -1.75 -1.11 5.57
CA PHE A 68 -2.67 -1.53 4.51
C PHE A 68 -3.08 -0.36 3.63
N GLY A 69 -3.21 -0.62 2.33
CA GLY A 69 -3.73 0.37 1.39
C GLY A 69 -4.09 -0.23 0.04
N GLU A 70 -4.93 0.50 -0.68
CA GLU A 70 -5.41 0.16 -2.03
C GLU A 70 -5.08 1.28 -3.01
N GLY A 71 -4.79 0.95 -4.26
CA GLY A 71 -4.47 1.94 -5.28
C GLY A 71 -3.29 2.82 -4.85
N PHE A 72 -3.48 4.13 -4.84
CA PHE A 72 -2.47 5.07 -4.34
C PHE A 72 -2.14 4.83 -2.85
N GLY A 73 -3.13 4.50 -2.03
CA GLY A 73 -2.92 4.09 -0.64
C GLY A 73 -2.05 2.83 -0.53
N GLY A 74 -2.12 1.92 -1.52
CA GLY A 74 -1.23 0.77 -1.64
C GLY A 74 0.22 1.18 -1.86
N GLY A 75 0.47 2.21 -2.68
CA GLY A 75 1.81 2.79 -2.86
C GLY A 75 2.34 3.44 -1.57
N LEU A 76 1.50 4.24 -0.90
CA LEU A 76 1.87 4.88 0.37
C LEU A 76 2.19 3.86 1.47
N THR A 77 1.45 2.76 1.52
CA THR A 77 1.67 1.69 2.50
C THR A 77 2.99 0.96 2.28
N LEU A 78 3.34 0.68 1.01
CA LEU A 78 4.64 0.11 0.64
C LEU A 78 5.79 1.06 0.96
N LEU A 79 5.63 2.35 0.69
CA LEU A 79 6.61 3.37 1.07
C LEU A 79 6.82 3.38 2.59
N ALA A 80 5.75 3.41 3.37
CA ALA A 80 5.83 3.39 4.82
C ALA A 80 6.55 2.13 5.32
N ALA A 81 6.22 0.95 4.77
CA ALA A 81 6.88 -0.31 5.11
C ALA A 81 8.35 -0.35 4.69
N SER A 82 8.71 0.34 3.61
CA SER A 82 10.10 0.40 3.13
C SER A 82 10.99 1.35 3.94
N LEU A 83 10.43 2.44 4.45
CA LEU A 83 11.18 3.50 5.13
C LEU A 83 10.97 3.55 6.65
N CYS A 84 10.06 2.76 7.18
CA CYS A 84 9.80 2.63 8.61
C CYS A 84 10.07 1.19 9.07
N PRO A 85 11.26 0.88 9.62
CA PRO A 85 11.66 -0.49 9.99
C PRO A 85 10.77 -1.16 11.05
N ALA A 86 9.98 -0.39 11.79
CA ALA A 86 9.04 -0.92 12.77
C ALA A 86 7.79 -1.55 12.12
N VAL A 87 7.52 -1.27 10.83
CA VAL A 87 6.45 -1.95 10.10
C VAL A 87 6.90 -3.38 9.83
N SER A 88 6.16 -4.35 10.39
CA SER A 88 6.48 -5.78 10.27
C SER A 88 5.69 -6.49 9.19
N ARG A 89 4.49 -5.98 8.82
CA ARG A 89 3.67 -6.53 7.72
C ARG A 89 3.04 -5.41 6.90
N CYS A 90 2.98 -5.62 5.59
CA CYS A 90 2.41 -4.68 4.64
C CYS A 90 1.48 -5.42 3.66
N ALA A 91 0.23 -5.00 3.57
CA ALA A 91 -0.69 -5.50 2.56
C ALA A 91 -1.05 -4.37 1.58
N ALA A 92 -0.88 -4.59 0.28
CA ALA A 92 -1.15 -3.61 -0.75
C ALA A 92 -1.96 -4.23 -1.89
N LEU A 93 -3.12 -3.63 -2.20
CA LEU A 93 -3.94 -4.02 -3.35
C LEU A 93 -3.77 -2.98 -4.46
N ASN A 94 -3.43 -3.45 -5.67
CA ASN A 94 -3.24 -2.59 -6.84
C ASN A 94 -2.38 -1.35 -6.54
N PRO A 95 -1.20 -1.48 -5.93
CA PRO A 95 -0.43 -0.32 -5.49
C PRO A 95 -0.03 0.59 -6.66
N LEU A 96 -0.28 1.89 -6.50
CA LEU A 96 0.15 2.97 -7.36
C LEU A 96 0.97 3.95 -6.49
N PRO A 97 2.07 4.50 -6.95
CA PRO A 97 2.66 4.38 -8.28
C PRO A 97 3.59 3.17 -8.44
N GLY A 98 3.54 2.60 -9.63
CA GLY A 98 4.52 1.66 -10.12
C GLY A 98 4.67 1.89 -11.63
N ASP A 99 5.90 2.02 -12.12
CA ASP A 99 6.20 2.31 -13.53
C ASP A 99 5.63 3.66 -14.01
N PHE A 100 5.95 4.75 -13.32
CA PHE A 100 5.55 6.11 -13.73
C PHE A 100 5.96 6.44 -15.17
N ALA A 101 7.13 5.99 -15.60
CA ALA A 101 7.60 6.21 -16.97
C ALA A 101 6.68 5.52 -17.98
N GLY A 102 6.24 4.29 -17.71
CA GLY A 102 5.27 3.56 -18.52
C GLY A 102 3.87 4.18 -18.53
N LEU A 103 3.56 4.99 -17.53
CA LEU A 103 2.32 5.78 -17.47
C LEU A 103 2.43 7.14 -18.20
N GLY A 104 3.56 7.42 -18.86
CA GLY A 104 3.79 8.68 -19.55
C GLY A 104 4.08 9.87 -18.62
N LEU A 105 4.59 9.59 -17.43
CA LEU A 105 4.95 10.57 -16.40
C LEU A 105 6.47 10.56 -16.13
N PRO A 106 7.31 10.93 -17.11
CA PRO A 106 8.75 10.99 -16.90
C PRO A 106 9.11 12.03 -15.83
N GLY A 107 10.18 11.76 -15.08
CA GLY A 107 10.62 12.64 -13.99
C GLY A 107 10.00 12.35 -12.62
N TYR A 108 9.11 11.34 -12.53
CA TYR A 108 8.55 10.87 -11.27
C TYR A 108 9.20 9.58 -10.78
N ASP A 109 10.29 9.15 -11.41
CA ASP A 109 10.95 7.88 -11.11
C ASP A 109 11.38 7.78 -9.64
N GLU A 110 11.80 8.89 -9.02
CA GLU A 110 12.14 8.94 -7.59
C GLU A 110 10.95 8.66 -6.66
N LEU A 111 9.72 8.80 -7.15
CA LEU A 111 8.48 8.57 -6.40
C LEU A 111 7.85 7.20 -6.71
N ASP A 112 8.49 6.41 -7.58
CA ASP A 112 8.00 5.09 -7.95
C ASP A 112 8.18 4.10 -6.80
N ALA A 113 7.09 3.42 -6.42
CA ALA A 113 7.09 2.43 -5.35
C ALA A 113 8.08 1.28 -5.63
N ALA A 114 8.34 0.95 -6.89
CA ALA A 114 9.33 -0.04 -7.26
C ALA A 114 10.76 0.35 -6.83
N ASN A 115 11.06 1.65 -6.68
CA ASN A 115 12.37 2.10 -6.21
C ASN A 115 12.54 1.98 -4.69
N PHE A 116 11.45 1.99 -3.93
CA PHE A 116 11.47 1.76 -2.49
C PHE A 116 11.39 0.27 -2.12
N ALA A 117 10.84 -0.55 -3.00
CA ALA A 117 10.62 -1.98 -2.75
C ALA A 117 11.87 -2.73 -2.24
N PRO A 118 13.10 -2.51 -2.75
CA PRO A 118 14.30 -3.17 -2.22
C PRO A 118 14.65 -2.82 -0.76
N LEU A 119 14.11 -1.72 -0.24
CA LEU A 119 14.34 -1.28 1.14
C LEU A 119 13.36 -1.91 2.13
N CYS A 120 12.27 -2.51 1.63
CA CYS A 120 11.24 -3.10 2.47
C CYS A 120 11.79 -4.33 3.21
N ARG A 121 11.58 -4.34 4.52
CA ARG A 121 11.94 -5.48 5.41
C ARG A 121 10.71 -6.18 5.98
N ALA A 122 9.53 -5.58 5.82
CA ALA A 122 8.27 -6.15 6.25
C ALA A 122 7.91 -7.38 5.40
N GLU A 123 7.15 -8.32 5.96
CA GLU A 123 6.44 -9.28 5.12
C GLU A 123 5.43 -8.55 4.24
N VAL A 124 5.34 -8.90 2.95
CA VAL A 124 4.46 -8.21 1.99
C VAL A 124 3.43 -9.15 1.37
N LEU A 125 2.16 -8.80 1.52
CA LEU A 125 1.06 -9.37 0.75
C LEU A 125 0.65 -8.39 -0.35
N LEU A 126 0.94 -8.74 -1.61
CA LEU A 126 0.58 -7.95 -2.77
C LEU A 126 -0.64 -8.55 -3.48
N GLY A 127 -1.65 -7.73 -3.76
CA GLY A 127 -2.80 -8.07 -4.58
C GLY A 127 -2.78 -7.32 -5.91
N THR A 128 -3.09 -7.99 -7.01
CA THR A 128 -3.12 -7.40 -8.35
C THR A 128 -4.35 -7.84 -9.12
N CYS A 129 -5.15 -6.88 -9.57
CA CYS A 129 -6.24 -7.06 -10.51
C CYS A 129 -5.69 -6.99 -11.94
N LEU A 130 -5.81 -8.08 -12.72
CA LEU A 130 -5.15 -8.16 -14.03
C LEU A 130 -5.86 -7.35 -15.13
N MET A 131 -7.11 -6.93 -14.90
CA MET A 131 -7.86 -6.07 -15.82
C MET A 131 -7.91 -4.61 -15.35
N ASP A 132 -7.01 -4.21 -14.46
CA ASP A 132 -6.93 -2.85 -13.95
C ASP A 132 -6.29 -1.92 -15.00
N GLU A 133 -7.11 -1.03 -15.58
CA GLU A 133 -6.68 -0.06 -16.58
C GLU A 133 -6.14 1.24 -15.94
N TYR A 134 -6.48 1.49 -14.68
CA TYR A 134 -6.00 2.67 -13.95
C TYR A 134 -4.60 2.47 -13.39
N VAL A 135 -4.35 1.27 -12.87
CA VAL A 135 -3.06 0.87 -12.30
C VAL A 135 -2.58 -0.40 -13.00
N PRO A 136 -1.90 -0.27 -14.14
CA PRO A 136 -1.53 -1.42 -14.95
C PRO A 136 -0.73 -2.47 -14.17
N PRO A 137 -1.05 -3.77 -14.32
CA PRO A 137 -0.37 -4.87 -13.62
C PRO A 137 1.15 -4.90 -13.81
N LYS A 138 1.66 -4.35 -14.90
CA LYS A 138 3.10 -4.24 -15.20
C LYS A 138 3.86 -3.51 -14.08
N GLY A 139 3.33 -2.38 -13.59
CA GLY A 139 3.96 -1.62 -12.51
C GLY A 139 3.98 -2.40 -11.19
N GLN A 140 2.93 -3.16 -10.93
CA GLN A 140 2.82 -4.00 -9.73
C GLN A 140 3.77 -5.20 -9.81
N ALA A 141 3.96 -5.78 -11.00
CA ALA A 141 4.98 -6.80 -11.25
C ALA A 141 6.40 -6.26 -11.02
N ALA A 142 6.67 -5.03 -11.44
CA ALA A 142 7.95 -4.36 -11.17
C ALA A 142 8.20 -4.20 -9.67
N ILE A 143 7.19 -3.77 -8.90
CA ILE A 143 7.26 -3.69 -7.44
C ILE A 143 7.56 -5.08 -6.85
N TYR A 144 6.76 -6.09 -7.20
CA TYR A 144 6.92 -7.44 -6.66
C TYR A 144 8.30 -8.01 -6.92
N ASN A 145 8.81 -7.89 -8.14
CA ASN A 145 10.13 -8.41 -8.52
C ASN A 145 11.27 -7.74 -7.76
N ARG A 146 11.12 -6.49 -7.35
CA ARG A 146 12.14 -5.73 -6.62
C ARG A 146 12.06 -5.88 -5.10
N LEU A 147 10.98 -6.40 -4.55
CA LEU A 147 10.91 -6.77 -3.14
C LEU A 147 11.91 -7.89 -2.86
N THR A 148 12.72 -7.74 -1.81
CA THR A 148 13.71 -8.73 -1.35
C THR A 148 13.31 -9.41 -0.04
N CYS A 149 12.25 -8.92 0.61
CA CYS A 149 11.68 -9.47 1.83
C CYS A 149 10.76 -10.67 1.57
N PRO A 150 10.30 -11.40 2.62
CA PRO A 150 9.25 -12.40 2.49
C PRO A 150 8.01 -11.77 1.85
N LYS A 151 7.50 -12.42 0.80
CA LYS A 151 6.42 -11.84 0.00
C LYS A 151 5.48 -12.88 -0.57
N GLN A 152 4.21 -12.51 -0.70
CA GLN A 152 3.20 -13.30 -1.36
C GLN A 152 2.45 -12.46 -2.39
N TRP A 153 2.17 -13.01 -3.56
CA TRP A 153 1.42 -12.34 -4.62
C TRP A 153 0.10 -13.03 -4.91
N LYS A 154 -0.99 -12.29 -4.85
CA LYS A 154 -2.34 -12.75 -5.18
C LYS A 154 -2.80 -12.07 -6.46
N LEU A 155 -3.10 -12.87 -7.48
CA LEU A 155 -3.55 -12.40 -8.78
C LEU A 155 -5.06 -12.60 -8.92
N TYR A 156 -5.75 -11.58 -9.41
CA TYR A 156 -7.20 -11.55 -9.62
C TYR A 156 -7.51 -11.31 -11.10
N PRO A 157 -7.56 -12.37 -11.94
CA PRO A 157 -7.61 -12.23 -13.40
C PRO A 157 -8.82 -11.51 -13.96
N LYS A 158 -9.96 -11.54 -13.26
CA LYS A 158 -11.25 -11.01 -13.73
C LYS A 158 -11.65 -9.68 -13.07
N TYR A 159 -10.77 -9.10 -12.27
CA TYR A 159 -11.05 -7.86 -11.55
C TYR A 159 -10.39 -6.67 -12.25
N VAL A 160 -11.11 -5.56 -12.25
CA VAL A 160 -10.65 -4.23 -12.69
C VAL A 160 -10.16 -3.43 -11.48
N HIS A 161 -10.11 -2.10 -11.56
CA HIS A 161 -9.77 -1.24 -10.41
C HIS A 161 -10.93 -1.17 -9.42
N GLU A 162 -11.07 -2.19 -8.62
CA GLU A 162 -12.20 -2.35 -7.71
C GLU A 162 -11.80 -3.02 -6.39
N ARG A 163 -12.72 -2.98 -5.45
CA ARG A 163 -12.57 -3.70 -4.17
C ARG A 163 -12.60 -5.21 -4.40
N VAL A 164 -11.67 -5.93 -3.79
CA VAL A 164 -11.55 -7.39 -3.89
C VAL A 164 -11.77 -8.03 -2.52
N ASN A 165 -12.99 -8.49 -2.25
CA ASN A 165 -13.34 -9.13 -0.97
C ASN A 165 -12.45 -10.33 -0.63
N PHE A 166 -12.01 -11.09 -1.63
CA PHE A 166 -11.08 -12.22 -1.42
C PHE A 166 -9.72 -11.75 -0.91
N PHE A 167 -9.21 -10.63 -1.44
CA PHE A 167 -7.97 -10.03 -0.94
C PHE A 167 -8.12 -9.58 0.50
N GLU A 168 -9.24 -8.93 0.83
CA GLU A 168 -9.50 -8.45 2.18
C GLU A 168 -9.47 -9.59 3.21
N ASN A 169 -10.09 -10.73 2.89
CA ASN A 169 -10.08 -11.88 3.78
C ASN A 169 -8.66 -12.45 3.96
N GLN A 170 -7.90 -12.54 2.88
CA GLN A 170 -6.50 -13.01 2.92
C GLN A 170 -5.61 -12.03 3.71
N MET A 171 -5.83 -10.72 3.56
CA MET A 171 -5.14 -9.68 4.32
C MET A 171 -5.38 -9.82 5.83
N LEU A 172 -6.62 -10.09 6.25
CA LEU A 172 -6.93 -10.27 7.67
C LEU A 172 -6.21 -11.50 8.24
N CYS A 173 -6.20 -12.62 7.51
CA CYS A 173 -5.43 -13.80 7.90
C CYS A 173 -3.93 -13.50 7.93
N PHE A 174 -3.42 -12.82 6.90
CA PHE A 174 -2.02 -12.42 6.82
C PHE A 174 -1.58 -11.54 8.00
N PHE A 175 -2.40 -10.58 8.42
CA PHE A 175 -2.07 -9.74 9.58
C PHE A 175 -2.13 -10.50 10.90
N LYS A 176 -2.94 -11.53 10.97
CA LYS A 176 -2.99 -12.40 12.13
C LYS A 176 -1.82 -13.39 12.17
N ASP A 177 -1.58 -14.11 11.08
CA ASP A 177 -0.78 -15.33 11.07
C ASP A 177 0.55 -15.19 10.29
N GLY A 178 0.71 -14.15 9.45
CA GLY A 178 1.88 -13.97 8.55
C GLY A 178 1.77 -14.76 7.26
N ILE A 179 2.90 -14.82 6.53
CA ILE A 179 3.05 -15.71 5.38
C ILE A 179 3.30 -17.12 5.91
N PRO A 180 2.53 -18.15 5.49
CA PRO A 180 2.83 -19.52 5.90
C PRO A 180 4.25 -19.91 5.50
N GLU A 181 4.98 -20.52 6.40
CA GLU A 181 6.27 -21.14 6.09
C GLU A 181 6.04 -22.23 5.03
N ALA A 182 6.91 -22.28 4.01
CA ALA A 182 6.81 -23.20 2.88
C ALA A 182 7.28 -24.62 3.28
#